data_3024bd9be0760888b9fae6722851dd48
#
_entry.id   3024bd9be0760888b9fae6722851dd48
#
_cell.length_a   1.000
_cell.length_b   1.000
_cell.length_c   1.000
_cell.angle_alpha   90.00
_cell.angle_beta   90.00
_cell.angle_gamma   90.00
#
_symmetry.space_group_name_H-M   'P 1'
#
loop_
_entity.id
_entity.type
_entity.pdbx_description
1 polymer ?
#
loop_
_entity_poly.entity_id
_entity_poly.type
_entity_poly.pdbx_seq_one_letter_code
_entity_poly.pdbx_strand_id
1 'polypeptide(L)'
;AYEIAQELGVRFNYNDYLQISKEYIDSQQHPIRIKEESPRPTPERQAQRPFVRLDCLYGFACNPCSFACPQKAITKSSTSVTPEIDYEKCTGCMQCVSHCPGLAIFGYDTRKQNLFLPVEYEVEEGAEVWLVDDNGKKQGEGIIEKVLKKPTKTNVARVKAAGMENDALLNITGFIVKENYPEEIDFKQEPECESETYVCHCEDVSLDELLSAIGDRKYISVDEVKHITRLGMGPCRGKRCIPRLRMKLREKGIELVGDATPRAPLSTRFVLGEMYPQRQIADTYKVDSGKQVRKTEVLIAGGGIGGSALFRYFAEAGKKTVLINADRGSSWRNIGGGRPAFSIPELAEIARNNQTIFEETQKEYDIHYREIRYITFAHDEATYNDLERSCGWSNAYLIDKKDFQKEVSPYFNTNQNTYFAAQISQHCWQATPGRVIDFIRNKGKERQGEVLEDTHLVEVHKNGGKYHVLLYTHDKRYIEYECDHFVNALGYSAERFARMLGLYTGLYPVKHQALITHRLPNLGKDGDILDMLIDRRKRNDFSAVYGQQFAETGQIIACASPAVDAKAEISNFDELKFNTRRFMEIISEVFCDWIPSLATGPSHMVRLLCRASLHYRSG
;
A
#
# COMPACT_ATOMS: atom_id res chain seq x y z
N ALA A 1 18.03 8.74 21.70
CA ALA A 1 18.30 9.84 20.75
C ALA A 1 19.45 10.73 21.26
N TYR A 2 19.42 11.17 22.52
CA TYR A 2 20.47 12.03 23.11
C TYR A 2 21.84 11.33 23.15
N GLU A 3 21.89 10.08 23.58
CA GLU A 3 23.14 9.27 23.62
C GLU A 3 23.70 9.03 22.22
N ILE A 4 22.81 8.69 21.24
CA ILE A 4 23.21 8.50 19.84
C ILE A 4 23.73 9.82 19.24
N ALA A 5 23.11 10.95 19.56
CA ALA A 5 23.57 12.26 19.09
C ALA A 5 24.95 12.61 19.69
N GLN A 6 25.20 12.26 20.96
CA GLN A 6 26.52 12.42 21.58
C GLN A 6 27.60 11.53 20.93
N GLU A 7 27.30 10.26 20.66
CA GLU A 7 28.20 9.35 19.95
C GLU A 7 28.55 9.80 18.54
N LEU A 8 27.58 10.42 17.85
CA LEU A 8 27.77 10.96 16.50
C LEU A 8 28.37 12.37 16.49
N GLY A 9 28.66 12.97 17.65
CA GLY A 9 29.18 14.34 17.75
C GLY A 9 28.20 15.42 17.34
N VAL A 10 26.91 15.10 17.29
CA VAL A 10 25.83 16.05 16.93
C VAL A 10 25.38 16.81 18.17
N ARG A 11 25.44 18.14 18.14
CA ARG A 11 24.88 18.97 19.23
C ARG A 11 23.37 18.90 19.19
N PHE A 12 22.79 18.21 20.17
CA PHE A 12 21.35 18.14 20.38
C PHE A 12 20.92 19.18 21.42
N ASN A 13 20.12 20.15 21.01
CA ASN A 13 19.56 21.14 21.93
C ASN A 13 18.15 20.71 22.35
N TYR A 14 18.01 20.35 23.62
CA TYR A 14 16.72 19.90 24.18
C TYR A 14 15.64 20.97 24.15
N ASN A 15 16.01 22.24 24.27
CA ASN A 15 15.05 23.36 24.22
C ASN A 15 14.49 23.54 22.80
N ASP A 16 15.32 23.39 21.77
CA ASP A 16 14.85 23.42 20.37
C ASP A 16 13.88 22.28 20.09
N TYR A 17 14.17 21.08 20.63
CA TYR A 17 13.28 19.94 20.55
C TYR A 17 11.94 20.19 21.25
N LEU A 18 11.94 20.78 22.43
CA LEU A 18 10.71 21.13 23.17
C LEU A 18 9.90 22.19 22.43
N GLN A 19 10.56 23.17 21.83
CA GLN A 19 9.92 24.22 21.05
C GLN A 19 9.29 23.64 19.78
N ILE A 20 10.00 22.83 19.02
CA ILE A 20 9.48 22.11 17.85
C ILE A 20 8.30 21.21 18.24
N SER A 21 8.38 20.55 19.40
CA SER A 21 7.32 19.72 19.95
C SER A 21 6.07 20.50 20.30
N LYS A 22 6.23 21.68 20.88
CA LYS A 22 5.14 22.59 21.24
C LYS A 22 4.48 23.16 19.98
N GLU A 23 5.27 23.62 19.02
CA GLU A 23 4.78 24.10 17.73
C GLU A 23 4.03 22.99 16.96
N TYR A 24 4.47 21.74 17.05
CA TYR A 24 3.75 20.60 16.46
C TYR A 24 2.40 20.35 17.13
N ILE A 25 2.33 20.42 18.47
CA ILE A 25 1.07 20.27 19.22
C ILE A 25 0.12 21.40 18.89
N ASP A 26 0.61 22.63 18.88
CA ASP A 26 -0.18 23.82 18.54
C ASP A 26 -0.67 23.73 17.08
N SER A 27 0.16 23.21 16.17
CA SER A 27 -0.21 23.01 14.76
C SER A 27 -1.33 21.98 14.54
N GLN A 28 -1.49 20.99 15.44
CA GLN A 28 -2.59 20.03 15.37
C GLN A 28 -3.94 20.66 15.75
N GLN A 29 -3.93 21.79 16.44
CA GLN A 29 -5.15 22.52 16.84
C GLN A 29 -5.64 23.51 15.76
N HIS A 30 -4.82 23.80 14.74
CA HIS A 30 -5.17 24.71 13.66
C HIS A 30 -5.53 23.96 12.36
N PRO A 31 -6.57 24.40 11.64
CA PRO A 31 -6.91 23.81 10.35
C PRO A 31 -5.73 23.99 9.37
N ILE A 32 -5.41 22.92 8.63
CA ILE A 32 -4.38 22.95 7.59
C ILE A 32 -4.77 24.02 6.58
N ARG A 33 -3.92 25.01 6.39
CA ARG A 33 -4.10 26.00 5.31
C ARG A 33 -3.72 25.34 3.99
N ILE A 34 -4.68 25.27 3.10
CA ILE A 34 -4.50 24.85 1.71
C ILE A 34 -4.29 26.11 0.90
N LYS A 35 -3.24 26.16 0.08
CA LYS A 35 -3.10 27.19 -0.94
C LYS A 35 -3.90 26.74 -2.16
N GLU A 36 -4.72 27.61 -2.70
CA GLU A 36 -5.51 27.35 -3.90
C GLU A 36 -4.61 27.30 -5.15
N GLU A 37 -3.55 28.11 -5.15
CA GLU A 37 -2.58 28.17 -6.26
C GLU A 37 -1.14 28.30 -5.78
N SER A 38 -0.21 27.81 -6.59
CA SER A 38 1.22 28.02 -6.37
C SER A 38 1.60 29.46 -6.71
N PRO A 39 2.28 30.17 -5.82
CA PRO A 39 2.72 31.53 -6.11
C PRO A 39 3.70 31.53 -7.30
N ARG A 40 3.58 32.54 -8.15
CA ARG A 40 4.45 32.80 -9.31
C ARG A 40 5.17 34.12 -9.12
N PRO A 41 6.42 34.28 -9.61
CA PRO A 41 7.07 35.56 -9.62
C PRO A 41 6.41 36.49 -10.65
N THR A 42 6.59 37.80 -10.47
CA THR A 42 6.09 38.78 -11.46
C THR A 42 6.73 38.57 -12.84
N PRO A 43 6.06 38.97 -13.94
CA PRO A 43 6.63 38.85 -15.29
C PRO A 43 8.02 39.49 -15.42
N GLU A 44 8.24 40.64 -14.76
CA GLU A 44 9.53 41.33 -14.75
C GLU A 44 10.61 40.46 -14.09
N ARG A 45 10.27 39.79 -13.00
CA ARG A 45 11.19 38.88 -12.30
C ARG A 45 11.46 37.60 -13.11
N GLN A 46 10.46 37.07 -13.80
CA GLN A 46 10.60 35.92 -14.71
C GLN A 46 11.60 36.24 -15.86
N ALA A 47 11.57 37.48 -16.37
CA ALA A 47 12.46 37.93 -17.43
C ALA A 47 13.92 38.18 -16.98
N GLN A 48 14.21 38.21 -15.68
CA GLN A 48 15.56 38.49 -15.16
C GLN A 48 16.46 37.26 -15.08
N ARG A 49 15.95 36.17 -14.48
CA ARG A 49 16.72 34.94 -14.21
C ARG A 49 15.81 33.75 -13.93
N PRO A 50 16.36 32.51 -14.00
CA PRO A 50 15.60 31.31 -13.64
C PRO A 50 15.01 31.37 -12.22
N PHE A 51 13.96 30.60 -11.99
CA PHE A 51 13.28 30.50 -10.71
C PHE A 51 12.65 29.11 -10.54
N VAL A 52 12.13 28.84 -9.36
CA VAL A 52 11.36 27.61 -9.08
C VAL A 52 9.94 27.94 -8.66
N ARG A 53 9.01 27.03 -8.97
CA ARG A 53 7.64 27.03 -8.48
C ARG A 53 7.48 25.91 -7.45
N LEU A 54 6.79 26.20 -6.35
CA LEU A 54 6.53 25.27 -5.27
C LEU A 54 5.08 24.82 -5.34
N ASP A 55 4.81 23.63 -5.87
CA ASP A 55 3.48 23.03 -5.92
C ASP A 55 3.14 22.23 -4.65
N CYS A 56 3.82 22.54 -3.56
CA CYS A 56 3.53 22.02 -2.24
C CYS A 56 2.36 22.79 -1.62
N LEU A 57 1.13 22.43 -1.99
CA LEU A 57 -0.09 23.15 -1.65
C LEU A 57 -0.62 22.83 -0.24
N TYR A 58 -0.05 21.84 0.42
CA TYR A 58 -0.47 21.37 1.74
C TYR A 58 0.64 21.47 2.77
N GLY A 59 0.27 21.75 4.02
CA GLY A 59 1.22 21.74 5.13
C GLY A 59 1.62 20.32 5.54
N PHE A 60 2.81 19.87 5.13
CA PHE A 60 3.39 18.60 5.54
C PHE A 60 4.49 18.81 6.57
N ALA A 61 4.71 17.84 7.45
CA ALA A 61 5.89 17.76 8.32
C ALA A 61 7.15 17.38 7.51
N CYS A 62 7.50 18.21 6.51
CA CYS A 62 8.58 17.99 5.56
C CYS A 62 9.25 19.34 5.28
N ASN A 63 10.60 19.40 5.36
CA ASN A 63 11.34 20.65 5.21
C ASN A 63 12.68 20.59 4.43
N PRO A 64 12.99 19.56 3.60
CA PRO A 64 14.28 19.50 2.90
C PRO A 64 14.53 20.69 1.97
N CYS A 65 13.50 21.26 1.34
CA CYS A 65 13.64 22.35 0.38
C CYS A 65 14.16 23.65 1.01
N SER A 66 13.79 23.97 2.24
CA SER A 66 14.30 25.15 2.93
C SER A 66 15.76 24.96 3.39
N PHE A 67 16.14 23.76 3.83
CA PHE A 67 17.52 23.44 4.19
C PHE A 67 18.44 23.39 2.95
N ALA A 68 17.93 22.90 1.83
CA ALA A 68 18.70 22.79 0.59
C ALA A 68 18.89 24.16 -0.11
N CYS A 69 18.15 25.20 0.26
CA CYS A 69 18.23 26.51 -0.38
C CYS A 69 19.43 27.32 0.14
N PRO A 70 20.52 27.49 -0.66
CA PRO A 70 21.72 28.22 -0.21
C PRO A 70 21.47 29.70 0.03
N GLN A 71 20.46 30.27 -0.64
CA GLN A 71 20.08 31.68 -0.49
C GLN A 71 18.99 31.89 0.58
N LYS A 72 18.56 30.82 1.27
CA LYS A 72 17.45 30.88 2.23
C LYS A 72 16.20 31.57 1.64
N ALA A 73 16.00 31.41 0.33
CA ALA A 73 14.83 31.93 -0.36
C ALA A 73 13.55 31.16 -0.03
N ILE A 74 13.68 29.90 0.39
CA ILE A 74 12.53 29.08 0.79
C ILE A 74 12.49 29.05 2.31
N THR A 75 11.36 29.47 2.87
CA THR A 75 11.10 29.49 4.31
C THR A 75 9.87 28.67 4.65
N LYS A 76 9.86 28.13 5.85
CA LYS A 76 8.73 27.41 6.41
C LYS A 76 8.65 27.69 7.89
N SER A 77 7.63 28.41 8.32
CA SER A 77 7.47 28.87 9.69
C SER A 77 7.11 27.76 10.67
N SER A 78 6.43 26.71 10.20
CA SER A 78 6.16 25.49 10.99
C SER A 78 5.99 24.28 10.09
N THR A 79 5.97 23.09 10.69
CA THR A 79 5.77 21.81 9.96
C THR A 79 4.37 21.68 9.35
N SER A 80 3.41 22.44 9.83
CA SER A 80 2.00 22.39 9.39
C SER A 80 1.63 23.41 8.32
N VAL A 81 2.55 24.30 7.94
CA VAL A 81 2.32 25.28 6.87
C VAL A 81 2.99 24.89 5.58
N THR A 82 2.52 25.42 4.47
CA THR A 82 3.17 25.29 3.17
C THR A 82 4.46 26.11 3.14
N PRO A 83 5.49 25.67 2.40
CA PRO A 83 6.68 26.50 2.22
C PRO A 83 6.34 27.77 1.44
N GLU A 84 7.04 28.84 1.76
CA GLU A 84 6.98 30.12 1.05
C GLU A 84 8.30 30.40 0.37
N ILE A 85 8.25 31.11 -0.76
CA ILE A 85 9.44 31.48 -1.54
C ILE A 85 9.53 32.99 -1.70
N ASP A 86 10.72 33.50 -1.38
CA ASP A 86 11.13 34.88 -1.69
C ASP A 86 11.83 34.87 -3.07
N TYR A 87 11.10 35.33 -4.08
CA TYR A 87 11.63 35.33 -5.46
C TYR A 87 12.78 36.30 -5.67
N GLU A 88 12.94 37.34 -4.84
CA GLU A 88 14.08 38.24 -4.91
C GLU A 88 15.38 37.57 -4.44
N LYS A 89 15.29 36.66 -3.51
CA LYS A 89 16.43 35.85 -3.07
C LYS A 89 16.69 34.62 -3.94
N CYS A 90 15.67 34.10 -4.62
CA CYS A 90 15.80 32.90 -5.42
C CYS A 90 16.73 33.14 -6.62
N THR A 91 17.83 32.40 -6.70
CA THR A 91 18.80 32.47 -7.84
C THR A 91 18.50 31.46 -8.95
N GLY A 92 17.51 30.59 -8.78
CA GLY A 92 17.23 29.52 -9.75
C GLY A 92 18.32 28.44 -9.83
N CYS A 93 18.97 28.14 -8.73
CA CYS A 93 20.06 27.13 -8.69
C CYS A 93 19.58 25.66 -8.74
N MET A 94 18.28 25.42 -8.69
CA MET A 94 17.60 24.10 -8.79
C MET A 94 17.96 23.10 -7.68
N GLN A 95 18.62 23.50 -6.59
CA GLN A 95 18.95 22.60 -5.48
C GLN A 95 17.69 22.05 -4.79
N CYS A 96 16.69 22.89 -4.59
CA CYS A 96 15.43 22.49 -3.96
C CYS A 96 14.64 21.49 -4.80
N VAL A 97 14.79 21.50 -6.14
CA VAL A 97 14.13 20.53 -7.04
C VAL A 97 14.59 19.11 -6.71
N SER A 98 15.90 18.89 -6.62
CA SER A 98 16.47 17.57 -6.34
C SER A 98 16.31 17.10 -4.90
N HIS A 99 16.01 18.01 -3.97
CA HIS A 99 15.85 17.68 -2.54
C HIS A 99 14.38 17.50 -2.13
N CYS A 100 13.43 17.75 -3.03
CA CYS A 100 12.02 17.61 -2.74
C CYS A 100 11.59 16.13 -2.79
N PRO A 101 11.28 15.46 -1.67
CA PRO A 101 10.89 14.06 -1.68
C PRO A 101 9.49 13.82 -2.26
N GLY A 102 8.73 14.90 -2.49
CA GLY A 102 7.40 14.87 -3.10
C GLY A 102 7.40 15.27 -4.57
N LEU A 103 8.57 15.52 -5.18
CA LEU A 103 8.73 15.97 -6.57
C LEU A 103 7.85 17.18 -6.93
N ALA A 104 7.53 18.02 -5.94
CA ALA A 104 6.58 19.14 -6.05
C ALA A 104 7.29 20.50 -6.26
N ILE A 105 8.50 20.50 -6.80
CA ILE A 105 9.26 21.71 -7.10
C ILE A 105 9.79 21.62 -8.53
N PHE A 106 9.43 22.60 -9.34
CA PHE A 106 9.78 22.67 -10.74
C PHE A 106 10.53 23.97 -11.03
N GLY A 107 11.51 23.89 -11.92
CA GLY A 107 12.33 25.04 -12.31
C GLY A 107 12.01 25.56 -13.69
N TYR A 108 12.11 26.88 -13.89
CA TYR A 108 11.78 27.56 -15.14
C TYR A 108 12.83 28.61 -15.50
N ASP A 109 13.20 28.66 -16.76
CA ASP A 109 13.88 29.81 -17.38
C ASP A 109 13.08 30.23 -18.63
N THR A 110 12.15 31.15 -18.45
CA THR A 110 11.24 31.63 -19.52
C THR A 110 11.98 32.30 -20.66
N ARG A 111 13.14 32.93 -20.41
CA ARG A 111 13.99 33.60 -21.43
C ARG A 111 14.59 32.61 -22.41
N LYS A 112 14.95 31.43 -21.90
CA LYS A 112 15.56 30.34 -22.69
C LYS A 112 14.58 29.24 -22.99
N GLN A 113 13.34 29.33 -22.54
CA GLN A 113 12.35 28.28 -22.62
C GLN A 113 12.85 26.93 -22.07
N ASN A 114 13.59 26.97 -20.98
CA ASN A 114 14.11 25.78 -20.32
C ASN A 114 13.27 25.45 -19.09
N LEU A 115 12.99 24.18 -18.96
CA LEU A 115 12.35 23.56 -17.79
C LEU A 115 13.41 22.76 -17.03
N PHE A 116 13.32 22.72 -15.71
CA PHE A 116 14.16 21.91 -14.84
C PHE A 116 13.23 21.03 -14.01
N LEU A 117 13.07 19.79 -14.46
CA LEU A 117 12.08 18.86 -13.94
C LEU A 117 12.77 17.74 -13.15
N PRO A 118 12.20 17.34 -11.99
CA PRO A 118 12.74 16.22 -11.22
C PRO A 118 12.56 14.91 -12.00
N VAL A 119 13.58 14.05 -11.98
CA VAL A 119 13.56 12.75 -12.63
C VAL A 119 14.27 11.70 -11.76
N GLU A 120 13.61 10.56 -11.53
CA GLU A 120 14.12 9.46 -10.71
C GLU A 120 14.37 8.17 -11.52
N TYR A 121 14.23 8.22 -12.83
CA TYR A 121 14.53 7.15 -13.78
C TYR A 121 15.60 7.60 -14.78
N GLU A 122 16.19 6.64 -15.49
CA GLU A 122 17.22 6.95 -16.49
C GLU A 122 16.57 7.54 -17.74
N VAL A 123 17.09 8.65 -18.17
CA VAL A 123 16.72 9.33 -19.42
C VAL A 123 17.98 9.76 -20.16
N GLU A 124 17.93 9.73 -21.47
CA GLU A 124 19.06 10.09 -22.33
C GLU A 124 19.05 11.57 -22.71
N GLU A 125 20.22 12.20 -22.74
CA GLU A 125 20.39 13.54 -23.29
C GLU A 125 20.16 13.48 -24.81
N GLY A 126 19.37 14.41 -25.34
CA GLY A 126 18.95 14.43 -26.73
C GLY A 126 17.59 13.78 -27.00
N ALA A 127 17.01 13.08 -26.04
CA ALA A 127 15.70 12.46 -26.21
C ALA A 127 14.59 13.51 -26.41
N GLU A 128 13.72 13.26 -27.39
CA GLU A 128 12.51 14.05 -27.61
C GLU A 128 11.44 13.69 -26.59
N VAL A 129 10.70 14.68 -26.09
CA VAL A 129 9.71 14.50 -25.05
C VAL A 129 8.42 15.24 -25.35
N TRP A 130 7.31 14.69 -24.87
CA TRP A 130 6.06 15.42 -24.66
C TRP A 130 6.13 16.13 -23.32
N LEU A 131 5.77 17.41 -23.28
CA LEU A 131 5.66 18.20 -22.06
C LEU A 131 4.24 18.08 -21.53
N VAL A 132 4.08 17.80 -20.24
CA VAL A 132 2.78 17.55 -19.62
C VAL A 132 2.53 18.46 -18.41
N ASP A 133 1.26 18.77 -18.18
CA ASP A 133 0.79 19.51 -17.00
C ASP A 133 0.54 18.56 -15.79
N ASP A 134 -0.03 19.11 -14.71
CA ASP A 134 -0.35 18.39 -13.46
C ASP A 134 -1.33 17.24 -13.68
N ASN A 135 -2.12 17.27 -14.75
CA ASN A 135 -3.08 16.25 -15.10
C ASN A 135 -2.53 15.23 -16.09
N GLY A 136 -1.24 15.33 -16.44
CA GLY A 136 -0.62 14.50 -17.46
C GLY A 136 -1.02 14.84 -18.88
N LYS A 137 -1.76 15.96 -19.08
CA LYS A 137 -2.19 16.40 -20.41
C LYS A 137 -1.00 16.97 -21.16
N LYS A 138 -0.81 16.53 -22.40
CA LYS A 138 0.22 17.07 -23.31
C LYS A 138 -0.05 18.54 -23.62
N GLN A 139 0.94 19.36 -23.36
CA GLN A 139 0.89 20.82 -23.58
C GLN A 139 1.85 21.28 -24.69
N GLY A 140 2.84 20.46 -25.02
CA GLY A 140 3.84 20.80 -26.03
C GLY A 140 4.92 19.73 -26.16
N GLU A 141 5.98 20.09 -26.86
CA GLU A 141 7.13 19.22 -27.12
C GLU A 141 8.43 19.84 -26.61
N GLY A 142 9.40 18.99 -26.33
CA GLY A 142 10.70 19.42 -25.87
C GLY A 142 11.80 18.40 -26.16
N ILE A 143 13.03 18.79 -25.83
CA ILE A 143 14.22 17.94 -25.95
C ILE A 143 14.96 17.99 -24.62
N ILE A 144 15.39 16.86 -24.10
CA ILE A 144 16.24 16.78 -22.92
C ILE A 144 17.64 17.25 -23.31
N GLU A 145 17.98 18.49 -22.96
CA GLU A 145 19.31 19.02 -23.25
C GLU A 145 20.39 18.47 -22.31
N LYS A 146 20.04 18.24 -21.06
CA LYS A 146 20.98 17.77 -20.05
C LYS A 146 20.31 17.15 -18.84
N VAL A 147 20.93 16.10 -18.31
CA VAL A 147 20.55 15.50 -17.03
C VAL A 147 21.56 15.90 -15.95
N LEU A 148 21.14 16.76 -15.04
CA LEU A 148 21.96 17.22 -13.92
C LEU A 148 21.93 16.16 -12.82
N LYS A 149 22.94 15.30 -12.81
CA LYS A 149 23.11 14.28 -11.76
C LYS A 149 23.37 14.97 -10.42
N LYS A 150 22.64 14.55 -9.38
CA LYS A 150 22.70 15.11 -8.05
C LYS A 150 23.12 14.04 -7.03
N PRO A 151 23.73 14.44 -5.87
CA PRO A 151 24.03 13.51 -4.80
C PRO A 151 22.77 12.86 -4.20
N THR A 152 21.63 13.51 -4.36
CA THR A 152 20.30 12.95 -4.07
C THR A 152 19.92 11.92 -5.12
N LYS A 153 18.98 11.04 -4.83
CA LYS A 153 18.48 10.06 -5.82
C LYS A 153 17.68 10.71 -6.96
N THR A 154 17.18 11.93 -6.75
CA THR A 154 16.42 12.70 -7.73
C THR A 154 17.37 13.55 -8.57
N ASN A 155 17.50 13.23 -9.84
CA ASN A 155 18.19 14.05 -10.81
C ASN A 155 17.30 15.21 -11.29
N VAL A 156 17.87 16.17 -12.02
CA VAL A 156 17.13 17.27 -12.63
C VAL A 156 17.36 17.26 -14.13
N ALA A 157 16.32 16.96 -14.90
CA ALA A 157 16.36 17.06 -16.35
C ALA A 157 16.16 18.53 -16.76
N ARG A 158 17.11 19.06 -17.54
CA ARG A 158 16.94 20.32 -18.25
C ARG A 158 16.33 20.03 -19.61
N VAL A 159 15.07 20.44 -19.77
CA VAL A 159 14.31 20.22 -21.00
C VAL A 159 14.12 21.55 -21.72
N LYS A 160 14.49 21.60 -22.98
CA LYS A 160 14.24 22.71 -23.88
C LYS A 160 12.83 22.57 -24.46
N ALA A 161 11.95 23.49 -24.15
CA ALA A 161 10.62 23.52 -24.77
C ALA A 161 10.68 24.14 -26.17
N ALA A 162 9.83 23.69 -27.07
CA ALA A 162 9.77 24.17 -28.44
C ALA A 162 8.65 25.20 -28.61
N GLY A 163 9.02 26.50 -28.63
CA GLY A 163 8.12 27.58 -29.06
C GLY A 163 6.84 27.78 -28.22
N MET A 164 6.89 27.51 -26.92
CA MET A 164 5.75 27.68 -26.02
C MET A 164 5.63 29.12 -25.52
N GLU A 165 4.39 29.60 -25.33
CA GLU A 165 4.14 30.83 -24.59
C GLU A 165 4.53 30.65 -23.10
N ASN A 166 4.98 31.74 -22.46
CA ASN A 166 5.48 31.68 -21.09
C ASN A 166 4.44 31.15 -20.10
N ASP A 167 3.18 31.51 -20.24
CA ASP A 167 2.12 31.03 -19.35
C ASP A 167 1.86 29.54 -19.51
N ALA A 168 1.91 29.03 -20.74
CA ALA A 168 1.83 27.59 -21.01
C ALA A 168 3.05 26.85 -20.46
N LEU A 169 4.26 27.43 -20.61
CA LEU A 169 5.48 26.86 -20.06
C LEU A 169 5.41 26.70 -18.54
N LEU A 170 4.82 27.64 -17.83
CA LEU A 170 4.67 27.63 -16.37
C LEU A 170 3.67 26.59 -15.85
N ASN A 171 2.87 26.00 -16.72
CA ASN A 171 1.95 24.91 -16.36
C ASN A 171 2.59 23.53 -16.49
N ILE A 172 3.77 23.43 -17.11
CA ILE A 172 4.45 22.15 -17.28
C ILE A 172 5.06 21.71 -15.95
N THR A 173 4.76 20.46 -15.56
CA THR A 173 5.24 19.83 -14.33
C THR A 173 5.93 18.49 -14.57
N GLY A 174 5.90 17.99 -15.81
CA GLY A 174 6.52 16.73 -16.18
C GLY A 174 6.81 16.61 -17.67
N PHE A 175 7.40 15.49 -18.04
CA PHE A 175 7.63 15.14 -19.44
C PHE A 175 7.53 13.64 -19.67
N ILE A 176 7.31 13.26 -20.94
CA ILE A 176 7.20 11.88 -21.42
C ILE A 176 8.18 11.74 -22.60
N VAL A 177 9.08 10.77 -22.55
CA VAL A 177 10.00 10.50 -23.66
C VAL A 177 9.23 9.94 -24.86
N LYS A 178 9.43 10.48 -26.07
CA LYS A 178 8.63 10.10 -27.26
C LYS A 178 8.97 8.72 -27.84
N GLU A 179 10.14 8.19 -27.56
CA GLU A 179 10.57 6.93 -28.15
C GLU A 179 9.90 5.72 -27.46
N ASN A 180 9.25 4.89 -28.26
CA ASN A 180 8.78 3.53 -27.93
C ASN A 180 7.56 3.39 -27.00
N TYR A 181 6.62 4.33 -27.03
CA TYR A 181 5.39 4.13 -26.27
C TYR A 181 4.34 3.30 -27.03
N PRO A 182 3.79 2.24 -26.41
CA PRO A 182 2.53 1.63 -26.84
C PRO A 182 1.37 2.64 -26.73
N GLU A 183 0.16 2.23 -27.02
CA GLU A 183 -1.03 3.11 -26.93
C GLU A 183 -1.08 3.90 -25.62
N GLU A 184 -1.54 5.16 -25.71
CA GLU A 184 -1.68 6.02 -24.53
C GLU A 184 -2.90 5.61 -23.72
N ILE A 185 -2.71 5.48 -22.40
CA ILE A 185 -3.84 5.28 -21.49
C ILE A 185 -4.65 6.57 -21.45
N ASP A 186 -5.94 6.51 -21.75
CA ASP A 186 -6.85 7.61 -21.52
C ASP A 186 -7.25 7.67 -20.03
N PHE A 187 -6.50 8.45 -19.27
CA PHE A 187 -6.76 8.64 -17.84
C PHE A 187 -8.05 9.43 -17.54
N LYS A 188 -8.77 9.90 -18.57
CA LYS A 188 -10.05 10.58 -18.39
C LYS A 188 -11.24 9.62 -18.21
N GLN A 189 -11.04 8.35 -18.51
CA GLN A 189 -12.04 7.32 -18.25
C GLN A 189 -11.97 6.87 -16.78
N GLU A 190 -12.14 7.82 -15.85
CA GLU A 190 -12.45 7.43 -14.48
C GLU A 190 -13.86 6.84 -14.46
N PRO A 191 -14.07 5.66 -13.84
CA PRO A 191 -15.43 5.18 -13.63
C PRO A 191 -16.17 6.22 -12.80
N GLU A 192 -17.21 6.80 -13.35
CA GLU A 192 -18.07 7.74 -12.65
C GLU A 192 -18.66 7.05 -11.41
N CYS A 193 -18.38 7.62 -10.24
CA CYS A 193 -19.00 7.19 -9.01
C CYS A 193 -20.31 7.95 -8.84
N GLU A 194 -21.44 7.27 -8.98
CA GLU A 194 -22.79 7.85 -8.93
C GLU A 194 -23.23 8.29 -7.51
N SER A 195 -22.37 8.23 -6.52
CA SER A 195 -22.74 8.52 -5.12
C SER A 195 -22.78 10.03 -4.83
N GLU A 196 -23.89 10.49 -4.23
CA GLU A 196 -24.08 11.89 -3.82
C GLU A 196 -23.25 12.33 -2.60
N THR A 197 -22.70 11.41 -1.82
CA THR A 197 -22.01 11.73 -0.57
C THR A 197 -20.62 11.12 -0.47
N TYR A 198 -19.61 11.92 -0.79
CA TYR A 198 -18.21 11.54 -0.59
C TYR A 198 -17.77 11.78 0.86
N VAL A 199 -17.17 10.79 1.48
CA VAL A 199 -16.52 10.89 2.79
C VAL A 199 -15.05 11.28 2.61
N CYS A 200 -14.39 10.75 1.58
CA CYS A 200 -13.01 11.07 1.24
C CYS A 200 -12.91 11.58 -0.21
N HIS A 201 -12.72 12.87 -0.39
CA HIS A 201 -12.52 13.47 -1.72
C HIS A 201 -11.13 13.23 -2.31
N CYS A 202 -10.15 12.80 -1.52
CA CYS A 202 -8.80 12.53 -2.02
C CYS A 202 -8.66 11.14 -2.65
N GLU A 203 -9.55 10.23 -2.32
CA GLU A 203 -9.53 8.83 -2.73
C GLU A 203 -10.91 8.40 -3.25
N ASP A 204 -11.78 9.37 -3.52
CA ASP A 204 -13.13 9.22 -4.09
C ASP A 204 -13.97 8.13 -3.41
N VAL A 205 -13.87 8.05 -2.07
CA VAL A 205 -14.62 7.09 -1.28
C VAL A 205 -15.95 7.67 -0.87
N SER A 206 -17.03 7.05 -1.34
CA SER A 206 -18.40 7.41 -0.97
C SER A 206 -18.82 6.82 0.37
N LEU A 207 -19.88 7.39 0.95
CA LEU A 207 -20.47 6.85 2.18
C LEU A 207 -21.12 5.48 1.92
N ASP A 208 -21.75 5.31 0.77
CA ASP A 208 -22.48 4.09 0.42
C ASP A 208 -21.52 2.93 0.18
N GLU A 209 -20.41 3.15 -0.55
CA GLU A 209 -19.32 2.18 -0.69
C GLU A 209 -18.80 1.72 0.68
N LEU A 210 -18.59 2.68 1.59
CA LEU A 210 -18.11 2.38 2.92
C LEU A 210 -19.15 1.59 3.75
N LEU A 211 -20.41 1.99 3.75
CA LEU A 211 -21.47 1.29 4.48
C LEU A 211 -21.68 -0.12 3.94
N SER A 212 -21.65 -0.29 2.62
CA SER A 212 -21.69 -1.61 1.99
C SER A 212 -20.52 -2.49 2.45
N ALA A 213 -19.32 -1.92 2.55
CA ALA A 213 -18.12 -2.64 3.02
C ALA A 213 -18.14 -2.94 4.53
N ILE A 214 -18.82 -2.12 5.34
CA ILE A 214 -18.97 -2.34 6.78
C ILE A 214 -20.04 -3.42 7.05
N GLY A 215 -21.12 -3.45 6.28
CA GLY A 215 -22.24 -4.34 6.51
C GLY A 215 -22.93 -4.06 7.86
N ASP A 216 -23.42 -5.11 8.51
CA ASP A 216 -24.18 -5.03 9.78
C ASP A 216 -23.33 -4.85 11.05
N ARG A 217 -22.06 -4.45 10.89
CA ARG A 217 -21.14 -4.30 12.03
C ARG A 217 -21.47 -3.07 12.85
N LYS A 218 -21.42 -3.22 14.17
CA LYS A 218 -21.65 -2.12 15.11
C LYS A 218 -20.42 -1.27 15.39
N TYR A 219 -19.25 -1.75 15.00
CA TYR A 219 -17.99 -1.02 15.12
C TYR A 219 -17.00 -1.46 14.03
N ILE A 220 -16.08 -0.57 13.68
CA ILE A 220 -15.01 -0.82 12.73
C ILE A 220 -13.79 0.02 13.12
N SER A 221 -12.58 -0.48 12.90
CA SER A 221 -11.37 0.30 13.16
C SER A 221 -11.02 1.24 12.00
N VAL A 222 -10.34 2.36 12.32
CA VAL A 222 -9.84 3.29 11.31
C VAL A 222 -8.90 2.59 10.32
N ASP A 223 -8.03 1.71 10.80
CA ASP A 223 -7.10 0.98 9.93
C ASP A 223 -7.83 -0.01 9.02
N GLU A 224 -8.90 -0.60 9.49
CA GLU A 224 -9.76 -1.46 8.70
C GLU A 224 -10.45 -0.69 7.57
N VAL A 225 -11.07 0.45 7.89
CA VAL A 225 -11.67 1.35 6.88
C VAL A 225 -10.63 1.72 5.81
N LYS A 226 -9.43 2.08 6.22
CA LYS A 226 -8.32 2.37 5.29
C LYS A 226 -7.99 1.18 4.39
N HIS A 227 -8.05 -0.03 4.93
CA HIS A 227 -7.75 -1.24 4.17
C HIS A 227 -8.83 -1.61 3.16
N ILE A 228 -10.09 -1.35 3.49
CA ILE A 228 -11.22 -1.69 2.63
C ILE A 228 -11.40 -0.65 1.52
N THR A 229 -11.36 0.65 1.88
CA THR A 229 -11.80 1.74 1.00
C THR A 229 -10.70 2.73 0.62
N ARG A 230 -9.47 2.60 1.15
CA ARG A 230 -8.40 3.60 1.03
C ARG A 230 -8.68 4.96 1.72
N LEU A 231 -9.84 5.14 2.35
CA LEU A 231 -10.16 6.35 3.11
C LEU A 231 -9.02 6.68 4.09
N GLY A 232 -8.60 7.92 4.13
CA GLY A 232 -7.49 8.36 4.97
C GLY A 232 -6.10 8.15 4.37
N MET A 233 -6.02 7.60 3.16
CA MET A 233 -4.75 7.33 2.49
C MET A 233 -4.29 8.46 1.55
N GLY A 234 -5.13 9.42 1.25
CA GLY A 234 -4.82 10.57 0.43
C GLY A 234 -3.88 11.60 1.08
N PRO A 235 -3.60 12.72 0.40
CA PRO A 235 -2.66 13.75 0.85
C PRO A 235 -2.99 14.32 2.22
N CYS A 236 -4.27 14.39 2.59
CA CYS A 236 -4.70 14.88 3.89
C CYS A 236 -4.40 13.89 5.04
N ARG A 237 -3.93 12.65 4.73
CA ARG A 237 -3.58 11.58 5.69
C ARG A 237 -4.69 11.30 6.70
N GLY A 238 -5.93 11.35 6.27
CA GLY A 238 -7.09 11.10 7.11
C GLY A 238 -7.55 12.29 7.96
N LYS A 239 -6.82 13.39 7.99
CA LYS A 239 -7.14 14.54 8.86
C LYS A 239 -8.51 15.18 8.56
N ARG A 240 -8.99 15.08 7.33
CA ARG A 240 -10.31 15.56 6.92
C ARG A 240 -11.39 14.50 6.96
N CYS A 241 -11.09 13.35 6.35
CA CYS A 241 -12.09 12.31 6.16
C CYS A 241 -12.37 11.51 7.44
N ILE A 242 -11.38 11.22 8.30
CA ILE A 242 -11.60 10.40 9.50
C ILE A 242 -12.54 11.06 10.52
N PRO A 243 -12.37 12.34 10.90
CA PRO A 243 -13.34 13.01 11.77
C PRO A 243 -14.74 13.05 11.16
N ARG A 244 -14.86 13.32 9.85
CA ARG A 244 -16.13 13.34 9.13
C ARG A 244 -16.78 11.94 9.11
N LEU A 245 -15.98 10.92 8.86
CA LEU A 245 -16.42 9.54 8.91
C LEU A 245 -16.93 9.17 10.30
N ARG A 246 -16.18 9.49 11.35
CA ARG A 246 -16.56 9.21 12.74
C ARG A 246 -17.93 9.79 13.08
N MET A 247 -18.21 11.02 12.62
CA MET A 247 -19.50 11.65 12.79
C MET A 247 -20.60 10.90 12.02
N LYS A 248 -20.37 10.59 10.75
CA LYS A 248 -21.35 9.88 9.89
C LYS A 248 -21.65 8.47 10.35
N LEU A 249 -20.66 7.73 10.79
CA LEU A 249 -20.87 6.39 11.34
C LEU A 249 -21.61 6.43 12.68
N ARG A 250 -21.33 7.42 13.52
CA ARG A 250 -22.05 7.61 14.80
C ARG A 250 -23.54 7.90 14.57
N GLU A 251 -23.91 8.67 13.54
CA GLU A 251 -25.30 8.90 13.12
C GLU A 251 -26.01 7.58 12.74
N LYS A 252 -25.25 6.60 12.27
CA LYS A 252 -25.73 5.24 11.91
C LYS A 252 -25.62 4.22 13.04
N GLY A 253 -25.21 4.64 14.24
CA GLY A 253 -25.01 3.73 15.38
C GLY A 253 -23.78 2.83 15.27
N ILE A 254 -22.83 3.17 14.39
CA ILE A 254 -21.58 2.44 14.18
C ILE A 254 -20.43 3.18 14.86
N GLU A 255 -19.65 2.50 15.67
CA GLU A 255 -18.49 3.08 16.35
C GLU A 255 -17.22 2.94 15.47
N LEU A 256 -16.53 4.07 15.22
CA LEU A 256 -15.21 4.06 14.60
C LEU A 256 -14.12 4.03 15.67
N VAL A 257 -13.43 2.90 15.79
CA VAL A 257 -12.42 2.65 16.82
C VAL A 257 -11.02 2.99 16.33
N GLY A 258 -10.19 3.54 17.23
CA GLY A 258 -8.79 3.85 16.95
C GLY A 258 -8.58 5.17 16.20
N ASP A 259 -7.34 5.48 15.96
CA ASP A 259 -6.88 6.67 15.25
C ASP A 259 -6.10 6.30 13.98
N ALA A 260 -6.01 7.25 13.04
CA ALA A 260 -5.28 7.04 11.81
C ALA A 260 -3.79 6.81 12.07
N THR A 261 -3.28 5.67 11.65
CA THR A 261 -1.84 5.41 11.69
C THR A 261 -1.14 6.30 10.66
N PRO A 262 -0.17 7.15 11.07
CA PRO A 262 0.57 7.99 10.14
C PRO A 262 1.38 7.14 9.15
N ARG A 263 1.43 7.55 7.89
CA ARG A 263 2.19 6.85 6.85
C ARG A 263 3.70 7.07 6.93
N ALA A 264 4.13 8.20 7.45
CA ALA A 264 5.54 8.53 7.51
C ALA A 264 6.13 8.12 8.86
N PRO A 265 7.19 7.29 8.87
CA PRO A 265 7.85 6.88 10.11
C PRO A 265 8.31 8.06 10.97
N LEU A 266 8.71 9.15 10.32
CA LEU A 266 9.23 10.37 10.97
C LEU A 266 8.18 11.23 11.66
N SER A 267 6.88 10.95 11.48
CA SER A 267 5.80 11.67 12.15
C SER A 267 5.24 10.94 13.38
N THR A 268 5.73 9.75 13.66
CA THR A 268 5.30 8.96 14.82
C THR A 268 6.16 9.34 16.01
N ARG A 269 5.58 10.00 16.99
CA ARG A 269 6.19 10.09 18.32
C ARG A 269 6.07 8.71 18.95
N PHE A 270 7.19 8.02 19.10
CA PHE A 270 7.27 6.87 19.99
C PHE A 270 7.46 7.38 21.42
N VAL A 271 6.52 7.13 22.28
CA VAL A 271 6.76 7.20 23.71
C VAL A 271 7.46 5.89 24.08
N LEU A 272 8.62 5.97 24.73
CA LEU A 272 9.37 4.76 25.14
C LEU A 272 8.51 3.72 25.86
N GLY A 273 7.44 4.15 26.55
CA GLY A 273 6.43 3.28 27.16
C GLY A 273 5.56 2.52 26.16
N GLU A 274 5.35 3.04 24.94
CA GLU A 274 4.62 2.33 23.88
C GLU A 274 5.49 1.28 23.18
N MET A 275 6.80 1.40 23.27
CA MET A 275 7.74 0.38 22.77
C MET A 275 7.83 -0.86 23.69
N TYR A 276 7.30 -0.78 24.92
CA TYR A 276 7.28 -1.87 25.88
C TYR A 276 5.86 -2.22 26.39
N PRO A 277 4.88 -2.49 25.51
CA PRO A 277 3.54 -2.85 25.99
C PRO A 277 3.53 -4.11 26.87
N GLN A 278 4.55 -4.96 26.76
CA GLN A 278 4.63 -6.24 27.47
C GLN A 278 5.04 -6.14 28.94
N ARG A 279 5.79 -5.12 29.35
CA ARG A 279 6.17 -4.96 30.77
C ARG A 279 5.09 -4.33 31.63
N GLN A 280 4.32 -3.39 31.09
CA GLN A 280 3.22 -2.77 31.84
C GLN A 280 2.01 -3.69 32.02
N ILE A 281 1.81 -4.66 31.13
CA ILE A 281 0.70 -5.62 31.24
C ILE A 281 0.97 -6.62 32.39
N ALA A 282 2.22 -7.04 32.61
CA ALA A 282 2.57 -7.98 33.65
C ALA A 282 2.44 -7.43 35.09
N ASP A 283 2.67 -6.12 35.28
CA ASP A 283 2.67 -5.50 36.61
C ASP A 283 1.31 -4.93 37.04
N THR A 284 0.33 -4.84 36.17
CA THR A 284 -1.01 -4.31 36.47
C THR A 284 -2.11 -5.35 36.44
N TYR A 285 -1.74 -6.61 36.41
CA TYR A 285 -2.67 -7.73 36.39
C TYR A 285 -3.46 -7.84 37.70
N LYS A 286 -4.53 -7.10 37.82
CA LYS A 286 -5.63 -7.49 38.74
C LYS A 286 -6.63 -8.24 37.89
N VAL A 287 -6.50 -9.56 37.82
CA VAL A 287 -7.63 -10.44 37.48
C VAL A 287 -8.75 -10.06 38.43
N ASP A 288 -9.85 -9.62 37.89
CA ASP A 288 -11.06 -9.37 38.68
C ASP A 288 -11.49 -10.73 39.21
N SER A 289 -11.02 -11.07 40.44
CA SER A 289 -11.09 -12.39 41.05
C SER A 289 -12.54 -12.86 41.36
N GLY A 290 -13.53 -12.17 40.82
CA GLY A 290 -14.93 -12.48 40.94
C GLY A 290 -15.65 -12.88 39.67
N LYS A 291 -15.00 -12.91 38.49
CA LYS A 291 -15.67 -13.25 37.22
C LYS A 291 -15.53 -14.72 36.87
N GLN A 292 -16.68 -15.31 36.55
CA GLN A 292 -16.83 -16.70 36.13
C GLN A 292 -16.00 -16.98 34.86
N VAL A 293 -15.12 -17.98 34.94
CA VAL A 293 -14.37 -18.51 33.79
C VAL A 293 -15.39 -18.98 32.73
N ARG A 294 -15.31 -18.46 31.53
CA ARG A 294 -16.17 -18.88 30.43
C ARG A 294 -15.73 -20.24 29.90
N LYS A 295 -16.67 -21.05 29.40
CA LYS A 295 -16.38 -22.41 28.92
C LYS A 295 -16.83 -22.58 27.47
N THR A 296 -15.96 -23.21 26.69
CA THR A 296 -16.27 -23.61 25.32
C THR A 296 -15.62 -24.96 24.99
N GLU A 297 -16.07 -25.67 23.96
CA GLU A 297 -15.42 -26.91 23.52
C GLU A 297 -14.15 -26.57 22.71
N VAL A 298 -14.26 -25.62 21.78
CA VAL A 298 -13.18 -25.24 20.89
C VAL A 298 -12.95 -23.73 20.96
N LEU A 299 -11.72 -23.32 21.22
CA LEU A 299 -11.30 -21.94 21.11
C LEU A 299 -10.24 -21.81 19.99
N ILE A 300 -10.54 -20.96 19.01
CA ILE A 300 -9.68 -20.73 17.86
C ILE A 300 -9.07 -19.33 17.99
N ALA A 301 -7.77 -19.27 18.10
CA ALA A 301 -7.03 -18.01 18.17
C ALA A 301 -6.52 -17.64 16.76
N GLY A 302 -7.03 -16.52 16.23
CA GLY A 302 -6.66 -15.98 14.93
C GLY A 302 -7.78 -16.09 13.88
N GLY A 303 -8.39 -14.95 13.56
CA GLY A 303 -9.51 -14.85 12.63
C GLY A 303 -9.11 -14.66 11.15
N GLY A 304 -7.93 -15.10 10.73
CA GLY A 304 -7.56 -15.20 9.32
C GLY A 304 -8.37 -16.28 8.58
N ILE A 305 -8.06 -16.50 7.28
CA ILE A 305 -8.84 -17.45 6.45
C ILE A 305 -8.86 -18.86 7.05
N GLY A 306 -7.71 -19.36 7.53
CA GLY A 306 -7.63 -20.70 8.14
C GLY A 306 -8.44 -20.83 9.42
N GLY A 307 -8.29 -19.88 10.36
CA GLY A 307 -9.05 -19.88 11.61
C GLY A 307 -10.54 -19.68 11.39
N SER A 308 -10.94 -18.82 10.44
CA SER A 308 -12.34 -18.61 10.07
C SER A 308 -12.96 -19.85 9.43
N ALA A 309 -12.23 -20.58 8.58
CA ALA A 309 -12.69 -21.82 7.99
C ALA A 309 -12.89 -22.91 9.06
N LEU A 310 -11.92 -23.09 9.96
CA LEU A 310 -12.05 -24.03 11.08
C LEU A 310 -13.21 -23.65 12.00
N PHE A 311 -13.40 -22.37 12.28
CA PHE A 311 -14.54 -21.88 13.06
C PHE A 311 -15.87 -22.30 12.43
N ARG A 312 -16.04 -22.09 11.11
CA ARG A 312 -17.21 -22.53 10.37
C ARG A 312 -17.44 -24.02 10.50
N TYR A 313 -16.43 -24.83 10.18
CA TYR A 313 -16.57 -26.31 10.17
C TYR A 313 -16.84 -26.89 11.57
N PHE A 314 -16.21 -26.38 12.62
CA PHE A 314 -16.52 -26.84 13.98
C PHE A 314 -17.93 -26.42 14.42
N ALA A 315 -18.37 -25.22 14.08
CA ALA A 315 -19.73 -24.77 14.38
C ALA A 315 -20.77 -25.58 13.56
N GLU A 316 -20.53 -25.87 12.29
CA GLU A 316 -21.37 -26.75 11.45
C GLU A 316 -21.44 -28.19 12.01
N ALA A 317 -20.35 -28.66 12.62
CA ALA A 317 -20.31 -29.96 13.32
C ALA A 317 -20.98 -29.94 14.71
N GLY A 318 -21.65 -28.85 15.07
CA GLY A 318 -22.37 -28.70 16.34
C GLY A 318 -21.48 -28.48 17.56
N LYS A 319 -20.21 -28.10 17.37
CA LYS A 319 -19.29 -27.82 18.47
C LYS A 319 -19.47 -26.37 18.97
N LYS A 320 -19.51 -26.21 20.30
CA LYS A 320 -19.49 -24.89 20.90
C LYS A 320 -18.10 -24.24 20.63
N THR A 321 -18.05 -23.31 19.70
CA THR A 321 -16.83 -22.78 19.18
C THR A 321 -16.73 -21.26 19.37
N VAL A 322 -15.57 -20.80 19.84
CA VAL A 322 -15.23 -19.38 19.97
C VAL A 322 -14.05 -19.06 19.06
N LEU A 323 -14.18 -18.05 18.24
CA LEU A 323 -13.11 -17.48 17.41
C LEU A 323 -12.69 -16.13 17.97
N ILE A 324 -11.42 -15.94 18.23
CA ILE A 324 -10.86 -14.63 18.60
C ILE A 324 -10.07 -14.03 17.45
N ASN A 325 -10.22 -12.73 17.27
CA ASN A 325 -9.55 -11.97 16.22
C ASN A 325 -9.06 -10.63 16.76
N ALA A 326 -7.75 -10.51 16.92
CA ALA A 326 -7.13 -9.31 17.49
C ALA A 326 -6.84 -8.23 16.43
N ASP A 327 -6.49 -8.67 15.22
CA ASP A 327 -6.02 -7.80 14.17
C ASP A 327 -6.24 -8.46 12.80
N ARG A 328 -6.26 -7.65 11.78
CA ARG A 328 -6.34 -8.13 10.39
C ARG A 328 -4.96 -8.53 9.91
N GLY A 329 -4.67 -9.83 10.01
CA GLY A 329 -3.42 -10.44 9.57
C GLY A 329 -3.25 -10.50 8.05
N SER A 330 -2.38 -11.42 7.59
CA SER A 330 -2.01 -11.58 6.17
C SER A 330 -3.18 -11.89 5.25
N SER A 331 -4.19 -12.60 5.74
CA SER A 331 -5.38 -12.98 4.94
C SER A 331 -6.15 -11.77 4.44
N TRP A 332 -6.27 -10.71 5.25
CA TRP A 332 -6.92 -9.47 4.88
C TRP A 332 -6.06 -8.57 3.98
N ARG A 333 -4.75 -8.77 4.03
CA ARG A 333 -3.75 -8.02 3.26
C ARG A 333 -3.30 -8.74 2.01
N ASN A 334 -3.95 -9.84 1.67
CA ASN A 334 -3.72 -10.59 0.45
C ASN A 334 -4.16 -9.79 -0.77
N ILE A 335 -3.50 -9.99 -1.91
CA ILE A 335 -3.86 -9.31 -3.16
C ILE A 335 -5.08 -9.92 -3.85
N GLY A 336 -5.74 -10.89 -3.22
CA GLY A 336 -7.04 -11.41 -3.65
C GLY A 336 -7.02 -12.35 -4.85
N GLY A 337 -5.86 -12.82 -5.28
CA GLY A 337 -5.73 -13.74 -6.42
C GLY A 337 -5.71 -15.21 -6.01
N GLY A 338 -6.35 -16.06 -6.81
CA GLY A 338 -6.30 -17.52 -6.71
C GLY A 338 -5.97 -18.17 -8.04
N ARG A 339 -5.25 -19.31 -8.01
CA ARG A 339 -4.80 -19.99 -9.24
C ARG A 339 -4.67 -21.50 -9.05
N PRO A 340 -5.02 -22.33 -10.04
CA PRO A 340 -4.64 -23.72 -10.08
C PRO A 340 -3.24 -23.97 -10.65
N ALA A 341 -2.60 -22.94 -11.21
CA ALA A 341 -1.30 -23.03 -11.88
C ALA A 341 -0.14 -23.12 -10.88
N PHE A 342 0.00 -24.28 -10.22
CA PHE A 342 1.14 -24.60 -9.37
C PHE A 342 2.12 -25.54 -10.08
N SER A 343 3.39 -25.45 -9.70
CA SER A 343 4.44 -26.37 -10.17
C SER A 343 4.31 -27.79 -9.59
N ILE A 344 3.47 -27.98 -8.57
CA ILE A 344 3.19 -29.25 -7.89
C ILE A 344 1.74 -29.64 -8.20
N PRO A 345 1.51 -30.81 -8.85
CA PRO A 345 0.17 -31.23 -9.29
C PRO A 345 -0.85 -31.34 -8.18
N GLU A 346 -0.46 -31.80 -6.99
CA GLU A 346 -1.34 -31.94 -5.83
C GLU A 346 -1.86 -30.57 -5.34
N LEU A 347 -1.01 -29.54 -5.36
CA LEU A 347 -1.43 -28.18 -5.03
C LEU A 347 -2.36 -27.59 -6.09
N ALA A 348 -2.15 -27.95 -7.36
CA ALA A 348 -3.04 -27.55 -8.45
C ALA A 348 -4.44 -28.17 -8.27
N GLU A 349 -4.53 -29.43 -7.82
CA GLU A 349 -5.80 -30.09 -7.53
C GLU A 349 -6.54 -29.43 -6.35
N ILE A 350 -5.84 -29.18 -5.25
CA ILE A 350 -6.41 -28.45 -4.09
C ILE A 350 -6.94 -27.08 -4.52
N ALA A 351 -6.20 -26.38 -5.38
CA ALA A 351 -6.62 -25.06 -5.85
C ALA A 351 -7.87 -25.12 -6.74
N ARG A 352 -8.00 -26.12 -7.62
CA ARG A 352 -9.23 -26.33 -8.41
C ARG A 352 -10.45 -26.58 -7.51
N ASN A 353 -10.29 -27.40 -6.48
CA ASN A 353 -11.36 -27.64 -5.51
C ASN A 353 -11.74 -26.34 -4.77
N ASN A 354 -10.75 -25.50 -4.41
CA ASN A 354 -11.01 -24.20 -3.83
C ASN A 354 -11.74 -23.26 -4.79
N GLN A 355 -11.42 -23.25 -6.09
CA GLN A 355 -12.11 -22.45 -7.08
C GLN A 355 -13.62 -22.69 -7.04
N THR A 356 -14.04 -23.97 -7.07
CA THR A 356 -15.46 -24.35 -6.97
C THR A 356 -16.12 -23.78 -5.71
N ILE A 357 -15.41 -23.78 -4.56
CA ILE A 357 -15.92 -23.20 -3.31
C ILE A 357 -16.11 -21.68 -3.45
N PHE A 358 -15.20 -20.96 -4.13
CA PHE A 358 -15.33 -19.53 -4.36
C PHE A 358 -16.48 -19.21 -5.31
N GLU A 359 -16.68 -19.99 -6.36
CA GLU A 359 -17.79 -19.85 -7.31
C GLU A 359 -19.15 -20.08 -6.64
N GLU A 360 -19.25 -21.10 -5.80
CA GLU A 360 -20.44 -21.35 -4.99
C GLU A 360 -20.71 -20.24 -3.99
N THR A 361 -19.65 -19.76 -3.33
CA THR A 361 -19.74 -18.64 -2.40
C THR A 361 -20.25 -17.39 -3.07
N GLN A 362 -19.76 -17.07 -4.30
CA GLN A 362 -20.23 -15.90 -5.07
C GLN A 362 -21.72 -15.96 -5.37
N LYS A 363 -22.30 -17.15 -5.60
CA LYS A 363 -23.73 -17.30 -5.85
C LYS A 363 -24.60 -16.97 -4.63
N GLU A 364 -24.05 -17.20 -3.44
CA GLU A 364 -24.75 -16.98 -2.18
C GLU A 364 -24.46 -15.60 -1.57
N TYR A 365 -23.21 -15.15 -1.71
CA TYR A 365 -22.71 -13.91 -1.14
C TYR A 365 -21.70 -13.27 -2.07
N ASP A 366 -21.93 -12.04 -2.43
CA ASP A 366 -21.04 -11.31 -3.33
C ASP A 366 -19.66 -11.10 -2.69
N ILE A 367 -18.69 -11.92 -3.11
CA ILE A 367 -17.29 -11.82 -2.70
C ILE A 367 -16.42 -11.09 -3.73
N HIS A 368 -17.04 -10.46 -4.73
CA HIS A 368 -16.37 -9.89 -5.88
C HIS A 368 -15.53 -10.94 -6.63
N TYR A 369 -16.08 -12.14 -6.77
CA TYR A 369 -15.43 -13.19 -7.55
C TYR A 369 -15.46 -12.85 -9.03
N ARG A 370 -14.29 -12.93 -9.65
CA ARG A 370 -14.14 -12.82 -11.10
C ARG A 370 -13.09 -13.78 -11.60
N GLU A 371 -13.38 -14.49 -12.66
CA GLU A 371 -12.38 -15.28 -13.37
C GLU A 371 -11.41 -14.35 -14.09
N ILE A 372 -10.11 -14.63 -13.93
CA ILE A 372 -9.00 -13.91 -14.56
C ILE A 372 -7.99 -14.94 -15.07
N ARG A 373 -6.96 -14.48 -15.76
CA ARG A 373 -5.82 -15.29 -16.14
C ARG A 373 -4.60 -14.94 -15.30
N TYR A 374 -3.66 -15.88 -15.20
CA TYR A 374 -2.32 -15.61 -14.67
C TYR A 374 -1.32 -15.69 -15.80
N ILE A 375 -0.52 -14.67 -15.96
CA ILE A 375 0.44 -14.52 -17.04
C ILE A 375 1.82 -14.48 -16.43
N THR A 376 2.57 -15.59 -16.59
CA THR A 376 3.92 -15.72 -16.03
C THR A 376 4.93 -15.61 -17.17
N PHE A 377 5.81 -14.61 -17.09
CA PHE A 377 6.80 -14.32 -18.11
C PHE A 377 8.04 -15.20 -18.00
N ALA A 378 8.52 -15.68 -19.15
CA ALA A 378 9.80 -16.38 -19.30
C ALA A 378 10.90 -15.38 -19.70
N HIS A 379 12.00 -15.36 -18.96
CA HIS A 379 13.14 -14.47 -19.16
C HIS A 379 14.44 -15.23 -19.50
N ASP A 380 14.44 -16.54 -19.32
CA ASP A 380 15.52 -17.45 -19.71
C ASP A 380 14.95 -18.83 -20.08
N GLU A 381 15.80 -19.67 -20.66
CA GLU A 381 15.43 -21.01 -21.12
C GLU A 381 14.99 -21.93 -19.95
N ALA A 382 15.59 -21.79 -18.79
CA ALA A 382 15.23 -22.57 -17.61
C ALA A 382 13.81 -22.24 -17.14
N THR A 383 13.46 -20.96 -17.09
CA THR A 383 12.10 -20.49 -16.76
C THR A 383 11.10 -20.95 -17.81
N TYR A 384 11.46 -20.86 -19.10
CA TYR A 384 10.60 -21.32 -20.19
C TYR A 384 10.27 -22.81 -20.05
N ASN A 385 11.29 -23.65 -19.86
CA ASN A 385 11.11 -25.10 -19.71
C ASN A 385 10.27 -25.48 -18.48
N ASP A 386 10.39 -24.74 -17.38
CA ASP A 386 9.54 -24.92 -16.19
C ASP A 386 8.08 -24.57 -16.47
N LEU A 387 7.83 -23.48 -17.20
CA LEU A 387 6.49 -23.05 -17.58
C LEU A 387 5.88 -24.04 -18.57
N GLU A 388 6.63 -24.48 -19.59
CA GLU A 388 6.19 -25.47 -20.57
C GLU A 388 5.78 -26.79 -19.90
N ARG A 389 6.62 -27.32 -18.99
CA ARG A 389 6.32 -28.53 -18.23
C ARG A 389 5.03 -28.40 -17.44
N SER A 390 4.79 -27.24 -16.79
CA SER A 390 3.59 -27.04 -15.97
C SER A 390 2.30 -26.91 -16.79
N CYS A 391 2.37 -26.64 -18.09
CA CYS A 391 1.20 -26.62 -18.97
C CYS A 391 0.45 -27.96 -18.98
N GLY A 392 1.15 -29.06 -18.75
CA GLY A 392 0.55 -30.40 -18.76
C GLY A 392 -0.53 -30.67 -17.70
N TRP A 393 -0.57 -29.88 -16.61
CA TRP A 393 -1.56 -30.08 -15.52
C TRP A 393 -2.22 -28.79 -15.04
N SER A 394 -1.84 -27.63 -15.56
CA SER A 394 -2.30 -26.32 -15.06
C SER A 394 -3.30 -25.60 -15.96
N ASN A 395 -3.83 -26.27 -16.99
CA ASN A 395 -4.71 -25.69 -17.98
C ASN A 395 -4.15 -24.37 -18.55
N ALA A 396 -2.91 -24.43 -19.01
CA ALA A 396 -2.15 -23.29 -19.46
C ALA A 396 -1.54 -23.54 -20.84
N TYR A 397 -1.19 -22.46 -21.53
CA TYR A 397 -0.51 -22.49 -22.81
C TYR A 397 0.56 -21.41 -22.88
N LEU A 398 1.53 -21.59 -23.78
CA LEU A 398 2.59 -20.62 -24.00
C LEU A 398 2.25 -19.68 -25.17
N ILE A 399 2.70 -18.45 -25.05
CA ILE A 399 2.67 -17.45 -26.13
C ILE A 399 4.06 -16.85 -26.32
N ASP A 400 4.35 -16.44 -27.55
CA ASP A 400 5.56 -15.70 -27.88
C ASP A 400 5.42 -14.19 -27.57
N LYS A 401 6.54 -13.52 -27.41
CA LYS A 401 6.61 -12.06 -27.17
C LYS A 401 5.81 -11.23 -28.20
N LYS A 402 5.79 -11.64 -29.47
CA LYS A 402 5.04 -10.95 -30.53
C LYS A 402 3.53 -10.87 -30.28
N ASP A 403 3.00 -11.77 -29.44
CA ASP A 403 1.59 -11.87 -29.11
C ASP A 403 1.22 -11.13 -27.81
N PHE A 404 2.19 -10.56 -27.07
CA PHE A 404 1.95 -9.92 -25.78
C PHE A 404 0.95 -8.76 -25.85
N GLN A 405 1.06 -7.88 -26.85
CA GLN A 405 0.11 -6.78 -26.97
C GLN A 405 -1.31 -7.24 -27.27
N LYS A 406 -1.45 -8.33 -28.02
CA LYS A 406 -2.76 -8.91 -28.34
C LYS A 406 -3.32 -9.74 -27.18
N GLU A 407 -2.50 -10.51 -26.50
CA GLU A 407 -2.95 -11.54 -25.56
C GLU A 407 -2.85 -11.10 -24.08
N VAL A 408 -2.04 -10.09 -23.74
CA VAL A 408 -1.85 -9.60 -22.38
C VAL A 408 -2.46 -8.20 -22.21
N SER A 409 -1.93 -7.22 -22.92
CA SER A 409 -2.34 -5.82 -22.83
C SER A 409 -1.87 -5.05 -24.05
N PRO A 410 -2.71 -4.22 -24.69
CA PRO A 410 -2.30 -3.37 -25.82
C PRO A 410 -1.20 -2.36 -25.39
N TYR A 411 -1.10 -2.09 -24.12
CA TYR A 411 -0.11 -1.18 -23.52
C TYR A 411 1.22 -1.87 -23.17
N PHE A 412 1.36 -3.18 -23.43
CA PHE A 412 2.55 -3.94 -23.05
C PHE A 412 3.77 -3.59 -23.91
N ASN A 413 4.90 -3.35 -23.25
CA ASN A 413 6.16 -3.04 -23.90
C ASN A 413 6.79 -4.27 -24.56
N THR A 414 6.68 -4.39 -25.88
CA THR A 414 7.31 -5.46 -26.66
C THR A 414 8.72 -5.13 -27.13
N ASN A 415 9.19 -3.90 -26.96
CA ASN A 415 10.52 -3.48 -27.36
C ASN A 415 11.63 -3.90 -26.37
N GLN A 416 11.25 -4.15 -25.11
CA GLN A 416 12.19 -4.65 -24.10
C GLN A 416 12.68 -6.07 -24.45
N ASN A 417 13.91 -6.41 -24.05
CA ASN A 417 14.52 -7.71 -24.32
C ASN A 417 14.48 -8.68 -23.13
N THR A 418 13.79 -8.32 -22.07
CA THR A 418 13.79 -9.06 -20.80
C THR A 418 12.97 -10.34 -20.87
N TYR A 419 11.83 -10.32 -21.57
CA TYR A 419 10.93 -11.48 -21.71
C TYR A 419 10.79 -11.86 -23.18
N PHE A 420 10.79 -13.15 -23.48
CA PHE A 420 10.62 -13.66 -24.85
C PHE A 420 9.39 -14.53 -25.03
N ALA A 421 8.82 -15.06 -23.95
CA ALA A 421 7.59 -15.87 -23.93
C ALA A 421 6.84 -15.65 -22.63
N ALA A 422 5.59 -16.08 -22.60
CA ALA A 422 4.79 -16.13 -21.37
C ALA A 422 3.88 -17.36 -21.36
N GLN A 423 3.61 -17.89 -20.16
CA GLN A 423 2.57 -18.86 -19.92
C GLN A 423 1.29 -18.12 -19.51
N ILE A 424 0.19 -18.41 -20.19
CA ILE A 424 -1.15 -17.99 -19.81
C ILE A 424 -1.87 -19.15 -19.14
N SER A 425 -2.13 -19.03 -17.85
CA SER A 425 -2.91 -19.99 -17.08
C SER A 425 -4.36 -19.51 -16.98
N GLN A 426 -5.30 -20.36 -17.38
CA GLN A 426 -6.74 -20.14 -17.36
C GLN A 426 -7.36 -20.59 -16.04
N HIS A 427 -8.63 -20.26 -15.82
CA HIS A 427 -9.39 -20.62 -14.62
C HIS A 427 -8.72 -20.19 -13.30
N CYS A 428 -8.08 -19.06 -13.34
CA CYS A 428 -7.63 -18.35 -12.16
C CYS A 428 -8.72 -17.33 -11.76
N TRP A 429 -8.65 -16.79 -10.56
CA TRP A 429 -9.69 -15.89 -10.11
C TRP A 429 -9.14 -14.77 -9.22
N GLN A 430 -9.91 -13.72 -9.08
CA GLN A 430 -9.76 -12.73 -8.02
C GLN A 430 -11.02 -12.71 -7.15
N ALA A 431 -10.86 -12.36 -5.88
CA ALA A 431 -11.95 -12.10 -4.95
C ALA A 431 -11.48 -11.15 -3.86
N THR A 432 -12.39 -10.44 -3.22
CA THR A 432 -12.06 -9.56 -2.08
C THR A 432 -11.84 -10.37 -0.81
N PRO A 433 -10.60 -10.46 -0.28
CA PRO A 433 -10.29 -11.35 0.84
C PRO A 433 -11.15 -11.11 2.08
N GLY A 434 -11.44 -9.83 2.38
CA GLY A 434 -12.28 -9.48 3.52
C GLY A 434 -13.69 -10.06 3.42
N ARG A 435 -14.32 -9.96 2.25
CA ARG A 435 -15.67 -10.47 2.01
C ARG A 435 -15.73 -12.00 2.10
N VAL A 436 -14.70 -12.68 1.60
CA VAL A 436 -14.57 -14.15 1.74
C VAL A 436 -14.53 -14.55 3.21
N ILE A 437 -13.72 -13.88 4.02
CA ILE A 437 -13.59 -14.17 5.45
C ILE A 437 -14.90 -13.85 6.18
N ASP A 438 -15.55 -12.73 5.88
CA ASP A 438 -16.82 -12.33 6.48
C ASP A 438 -17.92 -13.36 6.17
N PHE A 439 -18.02 -13.84 4.92
CA PHE A 439 -18.95 -14.92 4.57
C PHE A 439 -18.71 -16.17 5.40
N ILE A 440 -17.46 -16.65 5.44
CA ILE A 440 -17.11 -17.86 6.20
C ILE A 440 -17.46 -17.72 7.68
N ARG A 441 -17.18 -16.57 8.28
CA ARG A 441 -17.50 -16.29 9.68
C ARG A 441 -19.01 -16.23 9.93
N ASN A 442 -19.76 -15.60 9.03
CA ASN A 442 -21.21 -15.51 9.15
C ASN A 442 -21.86 -16.90 9.12
N LYS A 443 -21.37 -17.80 8.26
CA LYS A 443 -21.82 -19.20 8.27
C LYS A 443 -21.57 -19.90 9.61
N GLY A 444 -20.44 -19.66 10.26
CA GLY A 444 -20.17 -20.17 11.60
C GLY A 444 -21.08 -19.57 12.67
N LYS A 445 -21.36 -18.25 12.58
CA LYS A 445 -22.29 -17.56 13.50
C LYS A 445 -23.73 -18.07 13.37
N GLU A 446 -24.20 -18.39 12.16
CA GLU A 446 -25.52 -19.01 11.93
C GLU A 446 -25.69 -20.35 12.67
N ARG A 447 -24.58 -21.01 13.01
CA ARG A 447 -24.51 -22.26 13.78
C ARG A 447 -24.12 -22.04 15.24
N GLN A 448 -24.45 -20.88 15.82
CA GLN A 448 -24.18 -20.50 17.21
C GLN A 448 -22.70 -20.39 17.60
N GLY A 449 -21.79 -20.30 16.64
CA GLY A 449 -20.40 -19.93 16.89
C GLY A 449 -20.27 -18.48 17.36
N GLU A 450 -19.40 -18.23 18.35
CA GLU A 450 -19.12 -16.88 18.88
C GLU A 450 -17.85 -16.33 18.25
N VAL A 451 -17.87 -15.06 17.80
CA VAL A 451 -16.69 -14.34 17.31
C VAL A 451 -16.42 -13.15 18.22
N LEU A 452 -15.23 -13.10 18.80
CA LEU A 452 -14.73 -11.99 19.61
C LEU A 452 -13.75 -11.18 18.78
N GLU A 453 -14.24 -10.10 18.18
CA GLU A 453 -13.41 -9.15 17.43
C GLU A 453 -12.58 -8.27 18.38
N ASP A 454 -11.50 -7.67 17.86
CA ASP A 454 -10.55 -6.83 18.60
C ASP A 454 -10.13 -7.44 19.95
N THR A 455 -9.96 -8.77 19.95
CA THR A 455 -9.66 -9.55 21.14
C THR A 455 -8.32 -10.24 20.97
N HIS A 456 -7.39 -9.92 21.86
CA HIS A 456 -6.00 -10.41 21.84
C HIS A 456 -5.85 -11.64 22.73
N LEU A 457 -5.14 -12.66 22.22
CA LEU A 457 -4.60 -13.71 23.06
C LEU A 457 -3.44 -13.16 23.88
N VAL A 458 -3.53 -13.27 25.20
CA VAL A 458 -2.48 -12.84 26.13
C VAL A 458 -1.64 -14.03 26.55
N GLU A 459 -2.30 -15.08 27.03
CA GLU A 459 -1.66 -16.27 27.54
C GLU A 459 -2.50 -17.52 27.26
N VAL A 460 -1.84 -18.65 27.07
CA VAL A 460 -2.47 -19.97 27.00
C VAL A 460 -1.60 -20.99 27.72
N HIS A 461 -2.20 -21.81 28.55
CA HIS A 461 -1.54 -22.94 29.20
C HIS A 461 -2.48 -24.14 29.29
N LYS A 462 -1.92 -25.33 29.47
CA LYS A 462 -2.67 -26.58 29.62
C LYS A 462 -2.59 -27.07 31.06
N ASN A 463 -3.74 -27.30 31.68
CA ASN A 463 -3.83 -27.84 33.04
C ASN A 463 -5.00 -28.80 33.13
N GLY A 464 -4.83 -29.95 33.79
CA GLY A 464 -5.92 -30.95 33.99
C GLY A 464 -6.55 -31.44 32.69
N GLY A 465 -5.83 -31.48 31.59
CA GLY A 465 -6.33 -31.88 30.28
C GLY A 465 -7.09 -30.78 29.51
N LYS A 466 -7.35 -29.66 30.11
CA LYS A 466 -8.02 -28.48 29.53
C LYS A 466 -7.02 -27.38 29.20
N TYR A 467 -7.39 -26.52 28.28
CA TYR A 467 -6.66 -25.29 27.99
C TYR A 467 -7.30 -24.11 28.69
N HIS A 468 -6.48 -23.33 29.37
CA HIS A 468 -6.84 -22.08 30.02
C HIS A 468 -6.27 -20.93 29.20
N VAL A 469 -7.14 -20.04 28.78
CA VAL A 469 -6.84 -19.00 27.81
C VAL A 469 -7.23 -17.66 28.38
N LEU A 470 -6.25 -16.76 28.46
CA LEU A 470 -6.47 -15.39 28.87
C LEU A 470 -6.54 -14.48 27.66
N LEU A 471 -7.59 -13.70 27.57
CA LEU A 471 -7.89 -12.78 26.48
C LEU A 471 -7.95 -11.34 26.98
N TYR A 472 -7.55 -10.40 26.12
CA TYR A 472 -7.73 -8.97 26.33
C TYR A 472 -8.62 -8.40 25.23
N THR A 473 -9.75 -7.83 25.61
CA THR A 473 -10.82 -7.38 24.72
C THR A 473 -10.69 -5.89 24.35
N HIS A 474 -11.40 -5.45 23.31
CA HIS A 474 -11.42 -4.05 22.82
C HIS A 474 -11.86 -3.05 23.91
N ASP A 475 -12.76 -3.46 24.82
CA ASP A 475 -13.22 -2.67 25.95
C ASP A 475 -12.27 -2.71 27.17
N LYS A 476 -11.02 -3.10 26.92
CA LYS A 476 -9.91 -3.11 27.89
C LYS A 476 -10.14 -4.02 29.10
N ARG A 477 -10.85 -5.12 28.93
CA ARG A 477 -11.09 -6.12 29.97
C ARG A 477 -10.32 -7.41 29.68
N TYR A 478 -9.99 -8.12 30.75
CA TYR A 478 -9.45 -9.46 30.67
C TYR A 478 -10.58 -10.47 30.87
N ILE A 479 -10.60 -11.49 30.02
CA ILE A 479 -11.56 -12.58 30.06
C ILE A 479 -10.81 -13.89 30.06
N GLU A 480 -11.19 -14.81 30.95
CA GLU A 480 -10.65 -16.16 30.98
C GLU A 480 -11.61 -17.15 30.33
N TYR A 481 -11.05 -18.05 29.52
CA TYR A 481 -11.73 -19.19 28.93
C TYR A 481 -11.08 -20.50 29.34
N GLU A 482 -11.90 -21.51 29.60
CA GLU A 482 -11.50 -22.92 29.66
C GLU A 482 -12.08 -23.64 28.44
N CYS A 483 -11.24 -24.37 27.70
CA CYS A 483 -11.68 -25.12 26.52
C CYS A 483 -11.05 -26.52 26.45
N ASP A 484 -11.73 -27.43 25.74
CA ASP A 484 -11.24 -28.79 25.50
C ASP A 484 -10.14 -28.80 24.43
N HIS A 485 -10.34 -27.96 23.40
CA HIS A 485 -9.42 -27.85 22.26
C HIS A 485 -9.05 -26.39 22.02
N PHE A 486 -7.77 -26.14 21.91
CA PHE A 486 -7.21 -24.83 21.52
C PHE A 486 -6.58 -24.93 20.14
N VAL A 487 -7.00 -24.08 19.23
CA VAL A 487 -6.47 -24.01 17.86
C VAL A 487 -5.65 -22.74 17.71
N ASN A 488 -4.37 -22.88 17.42
CA ASN A 488 -3.47 -21.78 17.15
C ASN A 488 -3.48 -21.47 15.63
N ALA A 489 -4.28 -20.50 15.21
CA ALA A 489 -4.37 -20.00 13.85
C ALA A 489 -3.87 -18.54 13.74
N LEU A 490 -2.95 -18.15 14.63
CA LEU A 490 -2.48 -16.78 14.84
C LEU A 490 -1.52 -16.26 13.76
N GLY A 491 -1.37 -17.00 12.66
CA GLY A 491 -0.56 -16.52 11.58
C GLY A 491 0.88 -16.24 12.03
N TYR A 492 1.40 -15.05 11.73
CA TYR A 492 2.78 -14.65 12.07
C TYR A 492 3.12 -14.75 13.57
N SER A 493 2.14 -14.77 14.45
CA SER A 493 2.33 -14.91 15.89
C SER A 493 2.26 -16.36 16.36
N ALA A 494 1.97 -17.32 15.48
CA ALA A 494 1.69 -18.70 15.84
C ALA A 494 2.85 -19.36 16.64
N GLU A 495 4.08 -19.15 16.21
CA GLU A 495 5.28 -19.68 16.88
C GLU A 495 5.41 -19.17 18.32
N ARG A 496 5.16 -17.86 18.55
CA ARG A 496 5.24 -17.26 19.88
C ARG A 496 4.29 -17.95 20.85
N PHE A 497 3.06 -18.21 20.46
CA PHE A 497 2.04 -18.84 21.33
C PHE A 497 2.17 -20.36 21.39
N ALA A 498 2.75 -21.01 20.37
CA ALA A 498 3.11 -22.42 20.44
C ALA A 498 4.16 -22.66 21.54
N ARG A 499 5.14 -21.78 21.67
CA ARG A 499 6.17 -21.86 22.72
C ARG A 499 5.62 -21.76 24.14
N MET A 500 4.51 -21.04 24.37
CA MET A 500 3.83 -21.02 25.68
C MET A 500 3.32 -22.41 26.08
N LEU A 501 3.02 -23.28 25.10
CA LEU A 501 2.62 -24.66 25.29
C LEU A 501 3.79 -25.66 25.22
N GLY A 502 5.03 -25.17 25.18
CA GLY A 502 6.24 -26.00 25.07
C GLY A 502 6.45 -26.60 23.67
N LEU A 503 5.77 -26.07 22.63
CA LEU A 503 5.88 -26.52 21.27
C LEU A 503 6.81 -25.60 20.46
N TYR A 504 7.57 -26.18 19.55
CA TYR A 504 8.38 -25.47 18.60
C TYR A 504 7.99 -25.88 17.18
N THR A 505 7.52 -24.94 16.38
CA THR A 505 7.00 -25.21 15.04
C THR A 505 8.05 -24.97 13.94
N GLY A 506 9.14 -24.26 14.24
CA GLY A 506 10.13 -23.85 13.24
C GLY A 506 9.64 -22.78 12.27
N LEU A 507 8.46 -22.22 12.50
CA LEU A 507 7.91 -21.17 11.65
C LEU A 507 8.51 -19.82 11.99
N TYR A 508 8.87 -19.06 10.98
CA TYR A 508 9.27 -17.67 11.11
C TYR A 508 8.55 -16.78 10.09
N PRO A 509 8.09 -15.61 10.49
CA PRO A 509 7.39 -14.72 9.59
C PRO A 509 8.37 -13.95 8.69
N VAL A 510 7.98 -13.80 7.43
CA VAL A 510 8.71 -13.01 6.43
C VAL A 510 7.81 -11.88 5.94
N LYS A 511 8.36 -10.67 5.86
CA LYS A 511 7.63 -9.49 5.46
C LYS A 511 7.52 -9.39 3.95
N HIS A 512 6.29 -9.34 3.44
CA HIS A 512 5.97 -8.92 2.09
C HIS A 512 5.30 -7.55 2.11
N GLN A 513 5.45 -6.80 1.04
CA GLN A 513 4.80 -5.50 0.90
C GLN A 513 4.08 -5.42 -0.43
N ALA A 514 2.91 -4.80 -0.40
CA ALA A 514 2.10 -4.56 -1.58
C ALA A 514 1.96 -3.06 -1.86
N LEU A 515 1.77 -2.76 -3.13
CA LEU A 515 1.49 -1.45 -3.69
C LEU A 515 0.06 -1.45 -4.20
N ILE A 516 -0.66 -0.36 -4.01
CA ILE A 516 -1.98 -0.13 -4.59
C ILE A 516 -1.97 1.23 -5.28
N THR A 517 -2.39 1.26 -6.54
CA THR A 517 -2.51 2.50 -7.32
C THR A 517 -3.84 3.23 -7.04
N HIS A 518 -4.00 4.42 -7.59
CA HIS A 518 -5.32 4.99 -7.85
C HIS A 518 -6.11 4.13 -8.83
N ARG A 519 -7.39 4.45 -9.02
CA ARG A 519 -8.22 3.86 -10.07
C ARG A 519 -7.60 4.18 -11.43
N LEU A 520 -7.54 3.19 -12.27
CA LEU A 520 -7.01 3.28 -13.63
C LEU A 520 -8.08 2.75 -14.59
N PRO A 521 -8.09 3.21 -15.83
CA PRO A 521 -8.89 2.56 -16.87
C PRO A 521 -8.45 1.09 -17.02
N ASN A 522 -9.25 0.28 -17.64
CA ASN A 522 -8.94 -1.12 -17.87
C ASN A 522 -7.71 -1.24 -18.79
N LEU A 523 -6.72 -1.99 -18.34
CA LEU A 523 -5.42 -2.10 -19.01
C LEU A 523 -5.18 -3.46 -19.66
N GLY A 524 -6.11 -4.36 -19.57
CA GLY A 524 -5.97 -5.71 -20.11
C GLY A 524 -6.40 -5.84 -21.56
N LYS A 525 -6.39 -7.07 -22.03
CA LYS A 525 -6.81 -7.47 -23.36
C LYS A 525 -8.27 -7.07 -23.62
N ASP A 526 -8.55 -6.60 -24.84
CA ASP A 526 -9.91 -6.28 -25.34
C ASP A 526 -10.67 -5.26 -24.46
N GLY A 527 -9.95 -4.38 -23.75
CA GLY A 527 -10.55 -3.38 -22.87
C GLY A 527 -11.01 -3.93 -21.52
N ASP A 528 -10.58 -5.13 -21.14
CA ASP A 528 -10.81 -5.72 -19.83
C ASP A 528 -9.76 -5.28 -18.80
N ILE A 529 -9.94 -5.67 -17.55
CA ILE A 529 -8.96 -5.44 -16.49
C ILE A 529 -7.64 -6.17 -16.81
N LEU A 530 -6.54 -5.65 -16.25
CA LEU A 530 -5.25 -6.31 -16.35
C LEU A 530 -5.24 -7.59 -15.51
N ASP A 531 -4.98 -8.72 -16.16
CA ASP A 531 -4.80 -10.01 -15.54
C ASP A 531 -3.65 -10.01 -14.51
N MET A 532 -3.48 -11.07 -13.76
CA MET A 532 -2.34 -11.24 -12.86
C MET A 532 -1.06 -11.43 -13.66
N LEU A 533 -0.18 -10.45 -13.66
CA LEU A 533 1.14 -10.52 -14.25
C LEU A 533 2.17 -10.99 -13.23
N ILE A 534 3.11 -11.86 -13.62
CA ILE A 534 4.14 -12.42 -12.73
C ILE A 534 5.51 -12.36 -13.41
N ASP A 535 6.43 -11.61 -12.80
CA ASP A 535 7.87 -11.65 -13.09
C ASP A 535 8.59 -12.50 -12.04
N ARG A 536 9.23 -13.57 -12.48
CA ARG A 536 9.98 -14.51 -11.63
C ARG A 536 11.51 -14.33 -11.75
N ARG A 537 11.98 -13.26 -12.35
CA ARG A 537 13.43 -12.98 -12.40
C ARG A 537 13.98 -12.90 -10.98
N LYS A 538 15.02 -13.69 -10.72
CA LYS A 538 15.76 -13.60 -9.47
C LYS A 538 16.59 -12.32 -9.43
N ARG A 539 16.43 -11.59 -8.35
CA ARG A 539 17.23 -10.42 -8.01
C ARG A 539 17.90 -10.66 -6.65
N ASN A 540 18.89 -9.88 -6.30
CA ASN A 540 19.60 -10.06 -5.03
C ASN A 540 18.67 -9.99 -3.82
N ASP A 541 17.64 -9.14 -3.90
CA ASP A 541 16.73 -8.83 -2.81
C ASP A 541 15.29 -9.34 -3.03
N PHE A 542 14.93 -9.71 -4.28
CA PHE A 542 13.58 -10.17 -4.61
C PHE A 542 13.59 -11.41 -5.53
N SER A 543 12.65 -12.30 -5.30
CA SER A 543 12.46 -13.54 -6.08
C SER A 543 11.33 -13.44 -7.09
N ALA A 544 10.38 -12.55 -6.89
CA ALA A 544 9.27 -12.32 -7.80
C ALA A 544 8.62 -10.95 -7.58
N VAL A 545 8.04 -10.39 -8.65
CA VAL A 545 7.10 -9.26 -8.62
C VAL A 545 5.84 -9.69 -9.34
N TYR A 546 4.68 -9.39 -8.78
CA TYR A 546 3.40 -9.79 -9.34
C TYR A 546 2.28 -8.83 -8.94
N GLY A 547 1.26 -8.74 -9.77
CA GLY A 547 0.10 -7.88 -9.48
C GLY A 547 -0.95 -7.96 -10.56
N GLN A 548 -2.12 -7.45 -10.24
CA GLN A 548 -3.32 -7.47 -11.08
C GLN A 548 -4.10 -6.17 -10.94
N GLN A 549 -4.99 -5.91 -11.87
CA GLN A 549 -5.99 -4.87 -11.73
C GLN A 549 -7.26 -5.47 -11.10
N PHE A 550 -7.77 -4.82 -10.07
CA PHE A 550 -8.96 -5.29 -9.37
C PHE A 550 -10.22 -4.76 -10.08
N ALA A 551 -11.13 -5.65 -10.44
CA ALA A 551 -12.31 -5.30 -11.24
C ALA A 551 -13.21 -4.25 -10.55
N GLU A 552 -13.46 -4.43 -9.25
CA GLU A 552 -14.36 -3.56 -8.49
C GLU A 552 -13.85 -2.13 -8.31
N THR A 553 -12.55 -1.96 -8.32
CA THR A 553 -11.94 -0.67 -7.99
C THR A 553 -11.12 -0.06 -9.11
N GLY A 554 -10.84 -0.82 -10.18
CA GLY A 554 -9.93 -0.39 -11.25
C GLY A 554 -8.47 -0.18 -10.81
N GLN A 555 -8.13 -0.50 -9.56
CA GLN A 555 -6.80 -0.29 -8.99
C GLN A 555 -5.87 -1.46 -9.30
N ILE A 556 -4.60 -1.17 -9.60
CA ILE A 556 -3.58 -2.21 -9.60
C ILE A 556 -3.16 -2.49 -8.15
N ILE A 557 -3.20 -3.77 -7.79
CA ILE A 557 -2.64 -4.29 -6.54
C ILE A 557 -1.45 -5.15 -6.91
N ALA A 558 -0.26 -4.75 -6.48
CA ALA A 558 0.99 -5.42 -6.81
C ALA A 558 1.84 -5.71 -5.57
N CYS A 559 2.61 -6.77 -5.62
CA CYS A 559 3.43 -7.26 -4.51
C CYS A 559 4.79 -7.72 -5.01
N ALA A 560 5.79 -7.68 -4.14
CA ALA A 560 7.09 -8.30 -4.37
C ALA A 560 7.40 -9.33 -3.28
N SER A 561 7.92 -10.48 -3.68
CA SER A 561 8.41 -11.51 -2.78
C SER A 561 9.89 -11.28 -2.50
N PRO A 562 10.33 -11.16 -1.24
CA PRO A 562 11.75 -11.07 -0.92
C PRO A 562 12.48 -12.35 -1.30
N ALA A 563 13.77 -12.23 -1.64
CA ALA A 563 14.62 -13.38 -1.84
C ALA A 563 14.88 -14.12 -0.51
N VAL A 564 15.22 -15.40 -0.60
CA VAL A 564 15.46 -16.28 0.56
C VAL A 564 16.47 -15.71 1.54
N ASP A 565 17.50 -15.05 1.01
CA ASP A 565 18.60 -14.50 1.80
C ASP A 565 18.42 -13.02 2.19
N ALA A 566 17.32 -12.40 1.74
CA ALA A 566 16.99 -11.05 2.16
C ALA A 566 16.57 -11.08 3.65
N LYS A 567 17.13 -10.20 4.46
CA LYS A 567 16.74 -10.01 5.87
C LYS A 567 15.31 -9.45 5.96
N ALA A 568 14.35 -10.24 5.52
CA ALA A 568 12.93 -9.91 5.50
C ALA A 568 12.18 -10.52 6.69
N GLU A 569 12.89 -11.25 7.55
CA GLU A 569 12.35 -11.78 8.81
C GLU A 569 11.93 -10.63 9.71
N ILE A 570 10.80 -10.80 10.37
CA ILE A 570 10.31 -9.85 11.37
C ILE A 570 10.40 -10.46 12.76
N SER A 571 10.88 -9.70 13.71
CA SER A 571 10.99 -10.10 15.10
C SER A 571 9.75 -9.72 15.92
N ASN A 572 9.00 -8.71 15.47
CA ASN A 572 7.79 -8.25 16.16
C ASN A 572 6.77 -7.66 15.16
N PHE A 573 5.53 -7.51 15.62
CA PHE A 573 4.42 -7.00 14.80
C PHE A 573 4.61 -5.54 14.36
N ASP A 574 5.30 -4.73 15.15
CA ASP A 574 5.48 -3.32 14.83
C ASP A 574 6.29 -3.12 13.56
N GLU A 575 7.18 -4.06 13.21
CA GLU A 575 7.92 -4.05 11.95
C GLU A 575 7.02 -4.14 10.71
N LEU A 576 5.80 -4.66 10.85
CA LEU A 576 4.80 -4.68 9.77
C LEU A 576 4.19 -3.32 9.48
N LYS A 577 4.25 -2.40 10.43
CA LYS A 577 3.70 -1.05 10.28
C LYS A 577 4.58 -0.16 9.40
N PHE A 578 5.83 -0.55 9.17
CA PHE A 578 6.78 0.22 8.39
C PHE A 578 6.93 -0.34 6.98
N ASN A 579 6.81 0.54 6.00
CA ASN A 579 7.06 0.21 4.61
C ASN A 579 8.50 0.59 4.25
N THR A 580 9.16 -0.26 3.46
CA THR A 580 10.48 0.06 2.92
C THR A 580 10.34 0.54 1.49
N ARG A 581 11.03 1.61 1.16
CA ARG A 581 11.02 2.21 -0.18
C ARG A 581 11.44 1.20 -1.27
N ARG A 582 12.33 0.29 -0.94
CA ARG A 582 12.86 -0.68 -1.89
C ARG A 582 11.80 -1.60 -2.52
N PHE A 583 10.79 -2.02 -1.76
CA PHE A 583 9.66 -2.79 -2.31
C PHE A 583 8.87 -1.98 -3.33
N MET A 584 8.67 -0.72 -3.04
CA MET A 584 7.99 0.22 -3.92
C MET A 584 8.76 0.41 -5.22
N GLU A 585 10.07 0.65 -5.11
CA GLU A 585 10.96 0.87 -6.24
C GLU A 585 10.92 -0.32 -7.21
N ILE A 586 11.09 -1.55 -6.71
CA ILE A 586 11.11 -2.74 -7.57
C ILE A 586 9.77 -3.04 -8.22
N ILE A 587 8.66 -2.85 -7.50
CA ILE A 587 7.33 -3.05 -8.08
C ILE A 587 7.08 -2.02 -9.19
N SER A 588 7.40 -0.75 -8.94
CA SER A 588 7.23 0.32 -9.93
C SER A 588 8.12 0.09 -11.16
N GLU A 589 9.39 -0.26 -10.94
CA GLU A 589 10.33 -0.59 -12.02
C GLU A 589 9.75 -1.67 -12.95
N VAL A 590 9.27 -2.78 -12.38
CA VAL A 590 8.75 -3.90 -13.17
C VAL A 590 7.44 -3.55 -13.88
N PHE A 591 6.52 -2.86 -13.21
CA PHE A 591 5.25 -2.49 -13.85
C PHE A 591 5.42 -1.42 -14.93
N CYS A 592 6.33 -0.48 -14.75
CA CYS A 592 6.67 0.50 -15.80
C CYS A 592 7.47 -0.12 -16.95
N ASP A 593 8.26 -1.17 -16.70
CA ASP A 593 8.89 -1.96 -17.77
C ASP A 593 7.84 -2.73 -18.60
N TRP A 594 6.82 -3.29 -17.95
CA TRP A 594 5.70 -3.94 -18.63
C TRP A 594 4.81 -2.96 -19.39
N ILE A 595 4.41 -1.88 -18.74
CA ILE A 595 3.45 -0.88 -19.25
C ILE A 595 4.05 0.52 -19.04
N PRO A 596 4.88 1.01 -19.99
CA PRO A 596 5.62 2.28 -19.82
C PRO A 596 4.74 3.50 -19.55
N SER A 597 3.54 3.53 -20.10
CA SER A 597 2.58 4.62 -19.85
C SER A 597 2.16 4.77 -18.37
N LEU A 598 2.37 3.77 -17.52
CA LEU A 598 2.19 3.90 -16.06
C LEU A 598 3.22 4.85 -15.43
N ALA A 599 4.40 5.01 -16.05
CA ALA A 599 5.43 5.95 -15.56
C ALA A 599 5.06 7.42 -15.82
N THR A 600 4.17 7.67 -16.76
CA THR A 600 3.88 8.99 -17.31
C THR A 600 2.50 9.50 -16.93
N GLY A 601 1.75 8.71 -16.20
CA GLY A 601 0.49 9.12 -15.61
C GLY A 601 0.65 10.34 -14.71
N PRO A 602 -0.43 11.09 -14.46
CA PRO A 602 -0.40 12.25 -13.59
C PRO A 602 0.30 11.93 -12.26
N SER A 603 1.20 12.80 -11.80
CA SER A 603 2.06 12.54 -10.62
C SER A 603 1.28 12.19 -9.34
N HIS A 604 -0.01 12.53 -9.27
CA HIS A 604 -0.93 12.16 -8.20
C HIS A 604 -1.55 10.77 -8.38
N MET A 605 -1.54 10.18 -9.59
CA MET A 605 -2.13 8.85 -9.84
C MET A 605 -1.23 7.68 -9.43
N VAL A 606 0.07 7.88 -9.33
CA VAL A 606 1.02 6.87 -8.85
C VAL A 606 1.37 7.14 -7.39
N ARG A 607 0.38 7.15 -6.52
CA ARG A 607 0.63 7.14 -5.08
C ARG A 607 0.70 5.71 -4.58
N LEU A 608 1.92 5.28 -4.53
CA LEU A 608 2.32 3.97 -4.05
C LEU A 608 1.97 3.79 -2.57
N LEU A 609 1.03 2.91 -2.30
CA LEU A 609 0.61 2.54 -0.96
C LEU A 609 1.16 1.17 -0.62
N CYS A 610 2.27 1.16 0.09
CA CYS A 610 2.79 -0.09 0.60
C CYS A 610 1.90 -0.63 1.73
N ARG A 611 1.46 -1.88 1.59
CA ARG A 611 0.88 -2.69 2.66
C ARG A 611 1.84 -3.81 2.99
N ALA A 612 2.06 -4.06 4.27
CA ALA A 612 2.79 -5.25 4.68
C ALA A 612 1.87 -6.45 4.62
N SER A 613 2.30 -7.52 3.95
CA SER A 613 1.70 -8.85 4.05
C SER A 613 2.72 -9.82 4.59
N LEU A 614 2.25 -10.86 5.28
CA LEU A 614 3.09 -11.88 5.87
C LEU A 614 2.90 -13.19 5.14
N HIS A 615 4.01 -13.81 4.80
CA HIS A 615 4.03 -15.20 4.38
C HIS A 615 4.90 -16.01 5.34
N TYR A 616 4.63 -17.31 5.41
CA TYR A 616 5.42 -18.26 6.18
C TYR A 616 6.34 -19.03 5.26
N ARG A 617 7.51 -19.35 5.78
CA ARG A 617 8.36 -20.35 5.23
C ARG A 617 8.35 -21.54 6.16
N SER A 618 7.88 -22.70 5.70
CA SER A 618 8.26 -23.96 6.30
C SER A 618 9.73 -24.16 5.97
N GLY A 619 10.56 -24.32 6.98
CA GLY A 619 11.95 -24.76 6.85
C GLY A 619 12.02 -26.17 6.28
#